data_c152a168896005b6fd85e72c4ba97660
#
_entry.id   c152a168896005b6fd85e72c4ba97660
#
_cell.length_a   1.000
_cell.length_b   1.000
_cell.length_c   1.000
_cell.angle_alpha   90.00
_cell.angle_beta   90.00
_cell.angle_gamma   90.00
#
_symmetry.space_group_name_H-M   'P 1'
#
loop_
_entity.id
_entity.type
_entity.pdbx_description
1 polymer ?
#
loop_
_entity_poly.entity_id
_entity_poly.type
_entity_poly.pdbx_seq_one_letter_code
_entity_poly.pdbx_strand_id
1 'polypeptide(L)'
;LILERVYEPAIPELHIKEVKFDTVPDLLAGMDARTALKLVNEVLPSITILDPAVGSGAFLVAALKSLINVYYAVVGRAELGASAELEKWLKAIKKDHPSVGYYIKRRIVTDNLHGVDIMEEACEIAKLRLFLAMVASVRKVEDLEPLPNIDFNSLPGNSLVGLMRVDEHEFNSKQNDLFKPTYRSLVEEKNRHLAAYRNAADQLGKHLNLRELRDSIDVEMRHASGVMNELLRDQFEALGVKFEEAQWDA
;
A
#
# COMPACT_ATOMS: atom_id res chain seq x y z
N LEU A 1 4.40 2.68 15.21
CA LEU A 1 4.72 3.16 13.86
C LEU A 1 4.24 4.60 13.61
N ILE A 2 2.92 4.93 13.70
CA ILE A 2 2.41 6.31 13.49
C ILE A 2 3.07 7.26 14.48
N LEU A 3 3.06 6.96 15.77
CA LEU A 3 3.63 7.80 16.82
C LEU A 3 5.15 8.01 16.65
N GLU A 4 5.87 6.99 16.28
CA GLU A 4 7.32 7.06 16.00
C GLU A 4 7.63 7.98 14.82
N ARG A 5 6.83 7.92 13.74
CA ARG A 5 7.03 8.77 12.55
C ARG A 5 6.62 10.22 12.74
N VAL A 6 5.73 10.50 13.71
CA VAL A 6 5.33 11.86 14.08
C VAL A 6 6.31 12.46 15.07
N TYR A 7 7.04 11.64 15.82
CA TYR A 7 8.02 12.10 16.79
C TYR A 7 9.06 13.04 16.16
N GLU A 8 9.27 14.19 16.80
CA GLU A 8 10.30 15.14 16.46
C GLU A 8 11.07 15.47 17.75
N PRO A 9 12.41 15.24 17.80
CA PRO A 9 13.21 15.56 18.96
C PRO A 9 13.29 17.09 19.17
N ALA A 10 13.47 17.51 20.40
CA ALA A 10 13.76 18.91 20.69
C ALA A 10 15.10 19.32 20.10
N ILE A 11 15.15 20.51 19.50
CA ILE A 11 16.41 21.13 19.02
C ILE A 11 16.56 22.47 19.75
N PRO A 12 17.28 22.48 20.89
CA PRO A 12 17.41 23.65 21.76
C PRO A 12 17.98 24.88 21.06
N GLU A 13 18.95 24.68 20.15
CA GLU A 13 19.63 25.77 19.41
C GLU A 13 18.66 26.51 18.48
N LEU A 14 17.58 25.86 18.04
CA LEU A 14 16.54 26.44 17.17
C LEU A 14 15.25 26.75 17.92
N HIS A 15 15.22 26.60 19.25
CA HIS A 15 14.01 26.73 20.07
C HIS A 15 12.84 25.83 19.65
N ILE A 16 13.14 24.70 19.00
CA ILE A 16 12.13 23.71 18.59
C ILE A 16 11.83 22.81 19.79
N LYS A 17 10.53 22.75 20.17
CA LYS A 17 10.05 21.86 21.24
C LYS A 17 9.90 20.43 20.71
N GLU A 18 10.13 19.47 21.61
CA GLU A 18 9.84 18.07 21.34
C GLU A 18 8.37 17.85 20.98
N VAL A 19 8.12 17.10 19.90
CA VAL A 19 6.78 16.64 19.53
C VAL A 19 6.70 15.15 19.81
N LYS A 20 6.01 14.79 20.90
CA LYS A 20 5.85 13.41 21.35
C LYS A 20 4.43 13.19 21.84
N PHE A 21 3.87 12.03 21.46
CA PHE A 21 2.57 11.57 21.92
C PHE A 21 2.70 10.12 22.39
N ASP A 22 2.07 9.80 23.52
CA ASP A 22 2.16 8.46 24.11
C ASP A 22 1.15 7.51 23.48
N THR A 23 0.00 8.01 23.04
CA THR A 23 -1.05 7.23 22.41
C THR A 23 -1.60 7.91 21.15
N VAL A 24 -2.25 7.12 20.28
CA VAL A 24 -2.92 7.69 19.09
C VAL A 24 -4.06 8.65 19.48
N PRO A 25 -4.91 8.36 20.47
CA PRO A 25 -5.88 9.35 20.96
C PRO A 25 -5.25 10.67 21.40
N ASP A 26 -4.11 10.63 22.10
CA ASP A 26 -3.41 11.85 22.53
C ASP A 26 -2.90 12.65 21.32
N LEU A 27 -2.35 11.94 20.31
CA LEU A 27 -1.98 12.55 19.04
C LEU A 27 -3.19 13.24 18.39
N LEU A 28 -4.31 12.53 18.25
CA LEU A 28 -5.50 13.06 17.59
C LEU A 28 -6.11 14.27 18.37
N ALA A 29 -6.01 14.28 19.68
CA ALA A 29 -6.48 15.39 20.51
C ALA A 29 -5.51 16.58 20.52
N GLY A 30 -4.20 16.32 20.55
CA GLY A 30 -3.15 17.32 20.78
C GLY A 30 -2.39 17.79 19.56
N MET A 31 -2.52 17.14 18.37
CA MET A 31 -1.76 17.52 17.18
C MET A 31 -2.05 18.97 16.76
N ASP A 32 -1.01 19.69 16.40
CA ASP A 32 -1.11 21.00 15.76
C ASP A 32 -1.30 20.89 14.25
N ALA A 33 -1.42 22.01 13.56
CA ALA A 33 -1.65 22.06 12.12
C ALA A 33 -0.47 21.46 11.31
N ARG A 34 0.77 21.67 11.79
CA ARG A 34 1.98 21.14 11.16
C ARG A 34 2.02 19.61 11.26
N THR A 35 1.77 19.09 12.44
CA THR A 35 1.68 17.63 12.67
C THR A 35 0.56 16.99 11.86
N ALA A 36 -0.60 17.67 11.76
CA ALA A 36 -1.73 17.20 10.97
C ALA A 36 -1.39 17.12 9.47
N LEU A 37 -0.69 18.13 8.92
CA LEU A 37 -0.20 18.09 7.52
C LEU A 37 0.83 17.00 7.29
N LYS A 38 1.80 16.84 8.20
CA LYS A 38 2.78 15.75 8.16
C LYS A 38 2.10 14.38 8.15
N LEU A 39 1.06 14.20 8.98
CA LEU A 39 0.29 12.96 9.01
C LEU A 39 -0.29 12.61 7.63
N VAL A 40 -1.02 13.51 6.99
CA VAL A 40 -1.76 13.20 5.76
C VAL A 40 -0.91 13.20 4.50
N ASN A 41 0.20 13.94 4.49
CA ASN A 41 1.06 14.05 3.32
C ASN A 41 2.24 13.07 3.33
N GLU A 42 2.75 12.69 4.50
CA GLU A 42 3.98 11.90 4.63
C GLU A 42 3.75 10.58 5.38
N VAL A 43 3.20 10.66 6.61
CA VAL A 43 3.15 9.51 7.50
C VAL A 43 2.12 8.49 7.03
N LEU A 44 0.86 8.89 6.86
CA LEU A 44 -0.22 7.96 6.49
C LEU A 44 0.02 7.32 5.12
N PRO A 45 0.43 8.05 4.05
CA PRO A 45 0.71 7.42 2.75
C PRO A 45 1.88 6.42 2.77
N SER A 46 2.81 6.58 3.72
CA SER A 46 3.99 5.71 3.83
C SER A 46 3.78 4.44 4.69
N ILE A 47 2.60 4.30 5.32
CA ILE A 47 2.28 3.12 6.11
C ILE A 47 1.80 1.99 5.20
N THR A 48 2.43 0.83 5.31
CA THR A 48 1.99 -0.40 4.66
C THR A 48 1.52 -1.38 5.73
N ILE A 49 0.31 -1.91 5.56
CA ILE A 49 -0.29 -2.94 6.41
C ILE A 49 -0.47 -4.18 5.53
N LEU A 50 0.19 -5.27 5.91
CA LEU A 50 0.08 -6.55 5.23
C LEU A 50 -0.62 -7.56 6.16
N ASP A 51 -1.67 -8.17 5.65
CA ASP A 51 -2.29 -9.36 6.24
C ASP A 51 -1.80 -10.61 5.50
N PRO A 52 -0.95 -11.44 6.11
CA PRO A 52 -0.37 -12.61 5.45
C PRO A 52 -1.33 -13.81 5.34
N ALA A 53 -2.53 -13.72 5.89
CA ALA A 53 -3.59 -14.73 5.83
C ALA A 53 -4.94 -14.01 5.75
N VAL A 54 -5.13 -13.25 4.65
CA VAL A 54 -6.17 -12.23 4.56
C VAL A 54 -7.58 -12.78 4.65
N GLY A 55 -7.80 -14.04 4.30
CA GLY A 55 -9.12 -14.65 4.29
C GLY A 55 -10.15 -13.76 3.58
N SER A 56 -11.27 -13.51 4.23
CA SER A 56 -12.30 -12.61 3.71
C SER A 56 -11.99 -11.11 3.94
N GLY A 57 -10.80 -10.70 4.34
CA GLY A 57 -10.40 -9.31 4.53
C GLY A 57 -10.90 -8.64 5.81
N ALA A 58 -11.25 -9.40 6.84
CA ALA A 58 -11.80 -8.84 8.08
C ALA A 58 -10.79 -7.91 8.79
N PHE A 59 -9.53 -8.33 8.86
CA PHE A 59 -8.45 -7.52 9.45
C PHE A 59 -8.20 -6.25 8.64
N LEU A 60 -8.15 -6.33 7.31
CA LEU A 60 -7.97 -5.16 6.44
C LEU A 60 -9.11 -4.14 6.61
N VAL A 61 -10.36 -4.61 6.77
CA VAL A 61 -11.50 -3.72 7.04
C VAL A 61 -11.38 -3.06 8.42
N ALA A 62 -10.88 -3.77 9.43
CA ALA A 62 -10.62 -3.18 10.75
C ALA A 62 -9.50 -2.13 10.68
N ALA A 63 -8.41 -2.41 9.96
CA ALA A 63 -7.32 -1.48 9.70
C ALA A 63 -7.80 -0.24 8.94
N LEU A 64 -8.65 -0.43 7.90
CA LEU A 64 -9.30 0.66 7.17
C LEU A 64 -10.05 1.60 8.13
N LYS A 65 -10.89 1.06 9.02
CA LYS A 65 -11.64 1.85 10.00
C LYS A 65 -10.72 2.64 10.93
N SER A 66 -9.62 2.04 11.37
CA SER A 66 -8.66 2.70 12.25
C SER A 66 -7.97 3.87 11.56
N LEU A 67 -7.52 3.70 10.31
CA LEU A 67 -6.90 4.77 9.54
C LEU A 67 -7.88 5.88 9.17
N ILE A 68 -9.13 5.53 8.87
CA ILE A 68 -10.21 6.51 8.61
C ILE A 68 -10.35 7.46 9.80
N ASN A 69 -10.33 6.98 11.03
CA ASN A 69 -10.45 7.83 12.22
C ASN A 69 -9.34 8.88 12.31
N VAL A 70 -8.11 8.49 11.93
CA VAL A 70 -6.97 9.42 11.89
C VAL A 70 -7.17 10.50 10.83
N TYR A 71 -7.57 10.12 9.60
CA TYR A 71 -7.86 11.07 8.54
C TYR A 71 -8.99 12.04 8.91
N TYR A 72 -10.08 11.54 9.50
CA TYR A 72 -11.20 12.41 9.91
C TYR A 72 -10.84 13.38 11.02
N ALA A 73 -9.92 13.03 11.93
CA ALA A 73 -9.42 13.96 12.91
C ALA A 73 -8.67 15.14 12.25
N VAL A 74 -7.90 14.87 11.18
CA VAL A 74 -7.24 15.93 10.39
C VAL A 74 -8.26 16.77 9.62
N VAL A 75 -9.26 16.13 8.99
CA VAL A 75 -10.35 16.84 8.30
C VAL A 75 -11.09 17.77 9.25
N GLY A 76 -11.44 17.29 10.45
CA GLY A 76 -12.10 18.12 11.47
C GLY A 76 -11.28 19.36 11.86
N ARG A 77 -9.94 19.23 12.00
CA ARG A 77 -9.06 20.38 12.23
C ARG A 77 -9.01 21.35 11.07
N ALA A 78 -8.99 20.84 9.85
CA ALA A 78 -9.06 21.68 8.65
C ALA A 78 -10.38 22.45 8.57
N GLU A 79 -11.50 21.84 8.93
CA GLU A 79 -12.82 22.46 8.94
C GLU A 79 -12.97 23.51 10.05
N LEU A 80 -12.25 23.33 11.17
CA LEU A 80 -12.21 24.32 12.26
C LEU A 80 -11.24 25.48 11.99
N GLY A 81 -10.59 25.52 10.83
CA GLY A 81 -9.69 26.63 10.46
C GLY A 81 -8.35 26.62 11.23
N ALA A 82 -7.84 25.45 11.57
CA ALA A 82 -6.59 25.35 12.35
C ALA A 82 -5.37 25.94 11.62
N SER A 83 -5.32 25.91 10.28
CA SER A 83 -4.35 26.65 9.45
C SER A 83 -4.82 26.80 8.02
N ALA A 84 -4.26 27.82 7.33
CA ALA A 84 -4.55 28.09 5.92
C ALA A 84 -4.08 26.93 5.00
N GLU A 85 -2.98 26.26 5.35
CA GLU A 85 -2.46 25.12 4.59
C GLU A 85 -3.38 23.90 4.71
N LEU A 86 -3.90 23.59 5.91
CA LEU A 86 -4.88 22.52 6.11
C LEU A 86 -6.19 22.80 5.37
N GLU A 87 -6.67 24.05 5.42
CA GLU A 87 -7.85 24.44 4.65
C GLU A 87 -7.62 24.29 3.15
N LYS A 88 -6.44 24.69 2.65
CA LYS A 88 -6.06 24.56 1.25
C LYS A 88 -6.02 23.09 0.83
N TRP A 89 -5.44 22.22 1.66
CA TRP A 89 -5.42 20.77 1.45
C TRP A 89 -6.85 20.22 1.34
N LEU A 90 -7.74 20.56 2.27
CA LEU A 90 -9.12 20.07 2.27
C LEU A 90 -9.93 20.65 1.09
N LYS A 91 -9.72 21.93 0.73
CA LYS A 91 -10.35 22.57 -0.42
C LYS A 91 -9.94 21.91 -1.73
N ALA A 92 -8.67 21.51 -1.87
CA ALA A 92 -8.19 20.77 -3.05
C ALA A 92 -8.92 19.43 -3.18
N ILE A 93 -9.04 18.66 -2.09
CA ILE A 93 -9.78 17.40 -2.10
C ILE A 93 -11.24 17.61 -2.48
N LYS A 94 -11.92 18.57 -1.84
CA LYS A 94 -13.35 18.87 -2.13
C LYS A 94 -13.59 19.38 -3.56
N LYS A 95 -12.56 19.95 -4.20
CA LYS A 95 -12.63 20.39 -5.59
C LYS A 95 -12.55 19.23 -6.57
N ASP A 96 -11.65 18.29 -6.30
CA ASP A 96 -11.32 17.20 -7.23
C ASP A 96 -12.18 15.95 -6.99
N HIS A 97 -12.78 15.81 -5.79
CA HIS A 97 -13.54 14.65 -5.37
C HIS A 97 -14.92 15.03 -4.80
N PRO A 98 -16.02 14.47 -5.30
CA PRO A 98 -17.37 14.74 -4.79
C PRO A 98 -17.56 14.32 -3.33
N SER A 99 -16.84 13.28 -2.89
CA SER A 99 -16.92 12.74 -1.53
C SER A 99 -15.54 12.64 -0.88
N VAL A 100 -15.28 13.48 0.13
CA VAL A 100 -14.06 13.39 0.96
C VAL A 100 -13.93 12.02 1.63
N GLY A 101 -15.06 11.44 2.07
CA GLY A 101 -15.08 10.13 2.69
C GLY A 101 -14.68 9.00 1.73
N TYR A 102 -15.13 9.08 0.47
CA TYR A 102 -14.74 8.12 -0.56
C TYR A 102 -13.25 8.28 -0.90
N TYR A 103 -12.77 9.51 -1.12
CA TYR A 103 -11.36 9.80 -1.37
C TYR A 103 -10.43 9.23 -0.28
N ILE A 104 -10.76 9.46 1.00
CA ILE A 104 -9.97 8.95 2.11
C ILE A 104 -9.91 7.42 2.08
N LYS A 105 -11.05 6.76 1.95
CA LYS A 105 -11.12 5.29 1.91
C LYS A 105 -10.37 4.72 0.72
N ARG A 106 -10.55 5.31 -0.47
CA ARG A 106 -9.85 4.94 -1.67
C ARG A 106 -8.34 5.00 -1.46
N ARG A 107 -7.84 6.13 -0.93
CA ARG A 107 -6.42 6.32 -0.65
C ARG A 107 -5.87 5.26 0.31
N ILE A 108 -6.58 5.00 1.42
CA ILE A 108 -6.16 3.96 2.38
C ILE A 108 -6.12 2.58 1.72
N VAL A 109 -7.14 2.23 0.95
CA VAL A 109 -7.21 0.92 0.31
C VAL A 109 -6.10 0.74 -0.73
N THR A 110 -5.80 1.78 -1.53
CA THR A 110 -4.76 1.69 -2.57
C THR A 110 -3.34 1.75 -2.02
N ASP A 111 -3.09 2.58 -1.01
CA ASP A 111 -1.73 2.90 -0.57
C ASP A 111 -1.29 2.07 0.64
N ASN A 112 -2.23 1.70 1.53
CA ASN A 112 -1.89 1.17 2.83
C ASN A 112 -2.19 -0.33 3.00
N LEU A 113 -3.22 -0.88 2.33
CA LEU A 113 -3.75 -2.20 2.65
C LEU A 113 -3.30 -3.24 1.63
N HIS A 114 -2.67 -4.30 2.14
CA HIS A 114 -2.21 -5.43 1.34
C HIS A 114 -2.57 -6.74 2.02
N GLY A 115 -2.85 -7.76 1.23
CA GLY A 115 -3.20 -9.09 1.73
C GLY A 115 -2.61 -10.20 0.89
N VAL A 116 -2.36 -11.34 1.53
CA VAL A 116 -1.99 -12.58 0.86
C VAL A 116 -2.84 -13.70 1.44
N ASP A 117 -3.31 -14.61 0.61
CA ASP A 117 -3.95 -15.86 1.05
C ASP A 117 -3.62 -16.98 0.08
N ILE A 118 -3.60 -18.20 0.59
CA ILE A 118 -3.36 -19.38 -0.25
C ILE A 118 -4.56 -19.66 -1.18
N MET A 119 -5.75 -19.19 -0.78
CA MET A 119 -6.99 -19.33 -1.55
C MET A 119 -7.25 -18.08 -2.39
N GLU A 120 -7.27 -18.22 -3.70
CA GLU A 120 -7.56 -17.13 -4.63
C GLU A 120 -8.95 -16.51 -4.37
N GLU A 121 -9.96 -17.35 -4.10
CA GLU A 121 -11.32 -16.90 -3.80
C GLU A 121 -11.38 -16.05 -2.53
N ALA A 122 -10.54 -16.31 -1.54
CA ALA A 122 -10.44 -15.50 -0.34
C ALA A 122 -9.94 -14.10 -0.67
N CYS A 123 -8.92 -13.99 -1.52
CA CYS A 123 -8.41 -12.71 -2.01
C CYS A 123 -9.48 -11.90 -2.75
N GLU A 124 -10.26 -12.55 -3.62
CA GLU A 124 -11.36 -11.89 -4.34
C GLU A 124 -12.48 -11.41 -3.40
N ILE A 125 -12.82 -12.22 -2.38
CA ILE A 125 -13.80 -11.80 -1.35
C ILE A 125 -13.26 -10.62 -0.55
N ALA A 126 -11.97 -10.60 -0.21
CA ALA A 126 -11.33 -9.48 0.49
C ALA A 126 -11.40 -8.19 -0.34
N LYS A 127 -11.05 -8.25 -1.63
CA LYS A 127 -11.17 -7.12 -2.58
C LYS A 127 -12.61 -6.60 -2.64
N LEU A 128 -13.59 -7.49 -2.84
CA LEU A 128 -15.00 -7.13 -2.89
C LEU A 128 -15.44 -6.43 -1.59
N ARG A 129 -15.03 -6.94 -0.43
CA ARG A 129 -15.36 -6.34 0.87
C ARG A 129 -14.77 -4.94 1.03
N LEU A 130 -13.54 -4.71 0.57
CA LEU A 130 -12.91 -3.38 0.56
C LEU A 130 -13.67 -2.43 -0.38
N PHE A 131 -14.06 -2.87 -1.57
CA PHE A 131 -14.89 -2.08 -2.49
C PHE A 131 -16.24 -1.70 -1.87
N LEU A 132 -16.93 -2.66 -1.24
CA LEU A 132 -18.20 -2.38 -0.55
C LEU A 132 -18.01 -1.37 0.60
N ALA A 133 -16.89 -1.47 1.35
CA ALA A 133 -16.59 -0.51 2.41
C ALA A 133 -16.33 0.91 1.87
N MET A 134 -15.76 1.05 0.67
CA MET A 134 -15.60 2.36 0.00
C MET A 134 -16.95 2.91 -0.45
N VAL A 135 -17.72 2.15 -1.20
CA VAL A 135 -19.01 2.57 -1.78
C VAL A 135 -20.02 2.93 -0.68
N ALA A 136 -20.01 2.23 0.44
CA ALA A 136 -20.88 2.53 1.59
C ALA A 136 -20.71 3.94 2.19
N SER A 137 -19.67 4.71 1.80
CA SER A 137 -19.51 6.10 2.23
C SER A 137 -20.20 7.12 1.32
N VAL A 138 -20.62 6.70 0.15
CA VAL A 138 -21.26 7.58 -0.84
C VAL A 138 -22.76 7.60 -0.61
N ARG A 139 -23.34 8.80 -0.59
CA ARG A 139 -24.77 8.99 -0.31
C ARG A 139 -25.63 9.05 -1.57
N LYS A 140 -25.04 9.51 -2.67
CA LYS A 140 -25.72 9.66 -3.97
C LYS A 140 -24.93 8.95 -5.04
N VAL A 141 -25.62 8.40 -6.03
CA VAL A 141 -24.97 7.69 -7.16
C VAL A 141 -24.08 8.63 -7.97
N GLU A 142 -24.45 9.92 -8.07
CA GLU A 142 -23.70 10.94 -8.79
C GLU A 142 -22.33 11.25 -8.14
N ASP A 143 -22.16 10.95 -6.85
CA ASP A 143 -20.93 11.15 -6.11
C ASP A 143 -20.00 9.91 -6.16
N LEU A 144 -20.41 8.84 -6.88
CA LEU A 144 -19.59 7.66 -7.09
C LEU A 144 -18.47 7.98 -8.08
N GLU A 145 -17.23 7.79 -7.63
CA GLU A 145 -16.07 7.76 -8.51
C GLU A 145 -15.79 6.32 -8.96
N PRO A 146 -15.05 6.13 -10.07
CA PRO A 146 -14.60 4.81 -10.48
C PRO A 146 -13.86 4.10 -9.37
N LEU A 147 -14.11 2.79 -9.24
CA LEU A 147 -13.38 1.96 -8.27
C LEU A 147 -11.89 1.94 -8.64
N PRO A 148 -11.00 2.08 -7.64
CA PRO A 148 -9.56 1.99 -7.89
C PRO A 148 -9.20 0.55 -8.26
N ASN A 149 -8.12 0.42 -9.01
CA ASN A 149 -7.56 -0.89 -9.26
C ASN A 149 -6.71 -1.34 -8.07
N ILE A 150 -7.13 -2.41 -7.41
CA ILE A 150 -6.45 -3.01 -6.25
C ILE A 150 -6.06 -4.47 -6.50
N ASP A 151 -5.93 -4.88 -7.77
CA ASP A 151 -5.60 -6.26 -8.13
C ASP A 151 -4.30 -6.73 -7.47
N PHE A 152 -3.31 -5.84 -7.39
CA PHE A 152 -2.01 -6.13 -6.77
C PHE A 152 -1.95 -5.84 -5.25
N ASN A 153 -3.06 -5.45 -4.63
CA ASN A 153 -3.11 -5.23 -3.19
C ASN A 153 -3.49 -6.50 -2.42
N SER A 154 -4.18 -7.45 -3.08
CA SER A 154 -4.47 -8.76 -2.49
C SER A 154 -4.15 -9.84 -3.52
N LEU A 155 -3.18 -10.68 -3.21
CA LEU A 155 -2.62 -11.67 -4.13
C LEU A 155 -2.74 -13.08 -3.54
N PRO A 156 -3.09 -14.08 -4.38
CA PRO A 156 -3.00 -15.47 -3.97
C PRO A 156 -1.54 -15.89 -3.81
N GLY A 157 -1.24 -16.62 -2.74
CA GLY A 157 0.11 -17.11 -2.49
C GLY A 157 0.29 -17.69 -1.09
N ASN A 158 1.34 -18.46 -0.92
CA ASN A 158 1.72 -19.01 0.39
C ASN A 158 2.67 -18.05 1.10
N SER A 159 2.16 -17.34 2.11
CA SER A 159 2.93 -16.36 2.90
C SER A 159 4.00 -16.96 3.81
N LEU A 160 3.99 -18.29 4.01
CA LEU A 160 4.97 -18.99 4.83
C LEU A 160 6.17 -19.49 4.00
N VAL A 161 6.04 -19.52 2.69
CA VAL A 161 7.08 -19.97 1.77
C VAL A 161 7.62 -18.77 1.01
N GLY A 162 8.91 -18.53 1.12
CA GLY A 162 9.57 -17.44 0.41
C GLY A 162 10.83 -16.94 1.12
N LEU A 163 11.50 -16.03 0.47
CA LEU A 163 12.69 -15.36 1.02
C LEU A 163 12.23 -14.23 1.92
N MET A 164 12.68 -14.23 3.18
CA MET A 164 12.45 -13.11 4.11
C MET A 164 13.20 -11.84 3.67
N ARG A 165 14.30 -12.02 2.94
CA ARG A 165 15.14 -10.95 2.41
C ARG A 165 15.80 -11.43 1.13
N VAL A 166 15.78 -10.60 0.09
CA VAL A 166 16.52 -10.85 -1.15
C VAL A 166 17.85 -10.12 -1.06
N ASP A 167 18.96 -10.88 -1.19
CA ASP A 167 20.28 -10.30 -1.39
C ASP A 167 20.45 -9.95 -2.88
N GLU A 168 20.64 -8.66 -3.19
CA GLU A 168 20.77 -8.18 -4.56
C GLU A 168 21.95 -8.79 -5.30
N HIS A 169 23.06 -9.01 -4.59
CA HIS A 169 24.27 -9.57 -5.19
C HIS A 169 24.04 -11.05 -5.56
N GLU A 170 23.45 -11.81 -4.64
CA GLU A 170 23.11 -13.22 -4.85
C GLU A 170 22.09 -13.38 -5.97
N PHE A 171 21.04 -12.55 -6.00
CA PHE A 171 20.04 -12.54 -7.08
C PHE A 171 20.72 -12.27 -8.45
N ASN A 172 21.56 -11.24 -8.54
CA ASN A 172 22.21 -10.86 -9.78
C ASN A 172 23.22 -11.92 -10.24
N SER A 173 23.90 -12.63 -9.33
CA SER A 173 24.88 -13.67 -9.65
C SER A 173 24.22 -14.93 -10.25
N LYS A 174 22.99 -15.24 -9.87
CA LYS A 174 22.21 -16.35 -10.46
C LYS A 174 21.78 -16.10 -11.90
N GLN A 175 21.71 -14.85 -12.30
CA GLN A 175 21.42 -14.50 -13.68
C GLN A 175 22.71 -14.53 -14.52
N ASN A 176 23.07 -15.70 -15.05
CA ASN A 176 24.27 -15.95 -15.87
C ASN A 176 24.32 -15.14 -17.18
N ASP A 177 23.50 -14.15 -17.39
CA ASP A 177 23.38 -13.37 -18.61
C ASP A 177 23.55 -11.87 -18.34
N LEU A 178 24.57 -11.27 -18.94
CA LEU A 178 24.87 -9.84 -18.84
C LEU A 178 23.76 -8.90 -19.36
N PHE A 179 22.80 -9.45 -20.11
CA PHE A 179 21.67 -8.70 -20.67
C PHE A 179 20.39 -8.81 -19.86
N LYS A 180 20.39 -9.61 -18.77
CA LYS A 180 19.22 -9.71 -17.90
C LYS A 180 19.13 -8.56 -16.90
N PRO A 181 17.93 -8.09 -16.59
CA PRO A 181 17.74 -6.96 -15.69
C PRO A 181 18.16 -7.32 -14.26
N THR A 182 18.88 -6.41 -13.58
CA THR A 182 19.24 -6.58 -12.16
C THR A 182 18.01 -6.58 -11.27
N TYR A 183 18.11 -7.13 -10.04
CA TYR A 183 17.01 -7.09 -9.06
C TYR A 183 16.44 -5.67 -8.90
N ARG A 184 17.31 -4.69 -8.75
CA ARG A 184 16.93 -3.29 -8.58
C ARG A 184 16.17 -2.75 -9.78
N SER A 185 16.65 -3.01 -11.00
CA SER A 185 15.98 -2.56 -12.23
C SER A 185 14.61 -3.21 -12.39
N LEU A 186 14.46 -4.50 -12.06
CA LEU A 186 13.17 -5.20 -12.07
C LEU A 186 12.17 -4.57 -11.08
N VAL A 187 12.61 -4.29 -9.86
CA VAL A 187 11.76 -3.64 -8.84
C VAL A 187 11.35 -2.24 -9.25
N GLU A 188 12.28 -1.45 -9.80
CA GLU A 188 11.99 -0.09 -10.28
C GLU A 188 11.01 -0.11 -11.46
N GLU A 189 11.20 -1.02 -12.41
CA GLU A 189 10.33 -1.18 -13.58
C GLU A 189 8.93 -1.65 -13.18
N LYS A 190 8.84 -2.67 -12.33
CA LYS A 190 7.58 -3.12 -11.75
C LYS A 190 6.85 -1.98 -11.03
N ASN A 191 7.53 -1.21 -10.20
CA ASN A 191 6.92 -0.10 -9.47
C ASN A 191 6.43 1.01 -10.42
N ARG A 192 7.14 1.27 -11.52
CA ARG A 192 6.72 2.20 -12.57
C ARG A 192 5.45 1.71 -13.27
N HIS A 193 5.40 0.43 -13.64
CA HIS A 193 4.22 -0.16 -14.28
C HIS A 193 3.02 -0.22 -13.33
N LEU A 194 3.24 -0.55 -12.05
CA LEU A 194 2.19 -0.51 -11.03
C LEU A 194 1.62 0.90 -10.84
N ALA A 195 2.48 1.92 -10.80
CA ALA A 195 2.04 3.31 -10.71
C ALA A 195 1.25 3.72 -11.96
N ALA A 196 1.71 3.35 -13.15
CA ALA A 196 1.00 3.59 -14.40
C ALA A 196 -0.36 2.87 -14.44
N TYR A 197 -0.43 1.62 -13.98
CA TYR A 197 -1.64 0.81 -13.92
C TYR A 197 -2.68 1.41 -12.96
N ARG A 198 -2.25 1.84 -11.77
CA ARG A 198 -3.11 2.55 -10.80
C ARG A 198 -3.63 3.86 -11.36
N ASN A 199 -2.77 4.67 -11.97
CA ASN A 199 -3.13 5.97 -12.54
C ASN A 199 -4.02 5.84 -13.78
N ALA A 200 -3.86 4.79 -14.58
CA ALA A 200 -4.68 4.55 -15.76
C ALA A 200 -6.14 4.23 -15.43
N ALA A 201 -6.38 3.55 -14.30
CA ALA A 201 -7.73 3.31 -13.80
C ALA A 201 -8.45 4.61 -13.39
N ASP A 202 -7.70 5.65 -12.99
CA ASP A 202 -8.23 6.94 -12.57
C ASP A 202 -8.56 7.87 -13.76
N GLN A 203 -8.01 7.61 -14.93
CA GLN A 203 -8.22 8.42 -16.14
C GLN A 203 -9.22 7.74 -17.09
N LEU A 204 -10.50 7.80 -16.76
CA LEU A 204 -11.58 7.43 -17.68
C LEU A 204 -11.43 8.24 -18.98
N GLY A 205 -10.98 7.59 -20.05
CA GLY A 205 -10.96 8.19 -21.40
C GLY A 205 -9.63 8.18 -22.16
N LYS A 206 -8.51 7.83 -21.54
CA LYS A 206 -7.29 7.56 -22.31
C LYS A 206 -7.20 6.05 -22.54
N HIS A 207 -7.13 5.65 -23.81
CA HIS A 207 -6.95 4.27 -24.28
C HIS A 207 -5.57 3.70 -23.90
N LEU A 208 -5.23 3.73 -22.61
CA LEU A 208 -4.13 2.94 -22.08
C LEU A 208 -4.60 1.50 -21.99
N ASN A 209 -3.88 0.61 -22.65
CA ASN A 209 -4.19 -0.81 -22.69
C ASN A 209 -3.86 -1.41 -21.30
N LEU A 210 -4.83 -1.35 -20.38
CA LEU A 210 -4.70 -1.89 -19.02
C LEU A 210 -4.28 -3.37 -19.03
N ARG A 211 -4.67 -4.12 -20.06
CA ARG A 211 -4.26 -5.52 -20.24
C ARG A 211 -2.76 -5.62 -20.51
N GLU A 212 -2.21 -4.81 -21.42
CA GLU A 212 -0.77 -4.82 -21.70
C GLU A 212 0.07 -4.44 -20.46
N LEU A 213 -0.38 -3.44 -19.68
CA LEU A 213 0.30 -3.07 -18.44
C LEU A 213 0.26 -4.20 -17.41
N ARG A 214 -0.90 -4.85 -17.24
CA ARG A 214 -1.04 -6.00 -16.36
C ARG A 214 -0.15 -7.16 -16.80
N ASP A 215 -0.20 -7.51 -18.08
CA ASP A 215 0.61 -8.60 -18.65
C ASP A 215 2.11 -8.31 -18.47
N SER A 216 2.56 -7.06 -18.63
CA SER A 216 3.95 -6.66 -18.37
C SER A 216 4.33 -6.86 -16.90
N ILE A 217 3.48 -6.43 -15.95
CA ILE A 217 3.70 -6.64 -14.53
C ILE A 217 3.78 -8.14 -14.20
N ASP A 218 2.87 -8.94 -14.75
CA ASP A 218 2.84 -10.39 -14.53
C ASP A 218 4.08 -11.10 -15.08
N VAL A 219 4.62 -10.63 -16.20
CA VAL A 219 5.89 -11.15 -16.78
C VAL A 219 7.07 -10.82 -15.88
N GLU A 220 7.17 -9.58 -15.40
CA GLU A 220 8.24 -9.16 -14.49
C GLU A 220 8.18 -9.89 -13.15
N MET A 221 6.97 -10.06 -12.60
CA MET A 221 6.77 -10.82 -11.37
C MET A 221 7.16 -12.29 -11.53
N ARG A 222 6.77 -12.94 -12.63
CA ARG A 222 7.14 -14.35 -12.91
C ARG A 222 8.64 -14.50 -13.07
N HIS A 223 9.31 -13.57 -13.77
CA HIS A 223 10.76 -13.60 -13.90
C HIS A 223 11.46 -13.48 -12.55
N ALA A 224 11.08 -12.49 -11.73
CA ALA A 224 11.63 -12.32 -10.41
C ALA A 224 11.36 -13.52 -9.49
N SER A 225 10.15 -14.10 -9.55
CA SER A 225 9.78 -15.29 -8.78
C SER A 225 10.62 -16.51 -9.18
N GLY A 226 10.90 -16.72 -10.46
CA GLY A 226 11.76 -17.80 -10.91
C GLY A 226 13.15 -17.77 -10.26
N VAL A 227 13.80 -16.60 -10.30
CA VAL A 227 15.14 -16.43 -9.67
C VAL A 227 15.06 -16.56 -8.14
N MET A 228 14.02 -16.01 -7.51
CA MET A 228 13.83 -16.13 -6.06
C MET A 228 13.59 -17.59 -5.63
N ASN A 229 12.85 -18.37 -6.41
CA ASN A 229 12.64 -19.79 -6.14
C ASN A 229 13.94 -20.60 -6.26
N GLU A 230 14.82 -20.29 -7.21
CA GLU A 230 16.15 -20.91 -7.29
C GLU A 230 17.01 -20.60 -6.04
N LEU A 231 17.00 -19.32 -5.59
CA LEU A 231 17.70 -18.93 -4.37
C LEU A 231 17.15 -19.63 -3.13
N LEU A 232 15.83 -19.74 -3.03
CA LEU A 232 15.15 -20.42 -1.92
C LEU A 232 15.51 -21.90 -1.91
N ARG A 233 15.50 -22.57 -3.08
CA ARG A 233 15.92 -23.96 -3.22
C ARG A 233 17.34 -24.17 -2.73
N ASP A 234 18.29 -23.33 -3.14
CA ASP A 234 19.69 -23.44 -2.71
C ASP A 234 19.84 -23.30 -1.19
N GLN A 235 19.08 -22.39 -0.58
CA GLN A 235 19.08 -22.24 0.89
C GLN A 235 18.53 -23.49 1.59
N PHE A 236 17.47 -24.09 1.09
CA PHE A 236 16.93 -25.34 1.64
C PHE A 236 17.89 -26.53 1.43
N GLU A 237 18.53 -26.64 0.27
CA GLU A 237 19.52 -27.67 0.01
C GLU A 237 20.73 -27.55 0.93
N ALA A 238 21.18 -26.32 1.22
CA ALA A 238 22.25 -26.04 2.20
C ALA A 238 21.87 -26.47 3.62
N LEU A 239 20.57 -26.47 3.95
CA LEU A 239 20.02 -26.97 5.22
C LEU A 239 19.77 -28.51 5.21
N GLY A 240 20.10 -29.20 4.10
CA GLY A 240 19.90 -30.65 3.94
C GLY A 240 18.47 -31.05 3.57
N VAL A 241 17.61 -30.11 3.25
CA VAL A 241 16.24 -30.37 2.78
C VAL A 241 16.26 -30.54 1.27
N LYS A 242 15.82 -31.71 0.79
CA LYS A 242 15.67 -32.00 -0.66
C LYS A 242 14.20 -32.04 -1.00
N PHE A 243 13.81 -31.30 -2.03
CA PHE A 243 12.47 -31.31 -2.60
C PHE A 243 12.49 -31.99 -3.96
N GLU A 244 11.44 -32.74 -4.29
CA GLU A 244 11.22 -33.23 -5.66
C GLU A 244 10.71 -32.07 -6.52
N GLU A 245 11.12 -32.01 -7.80
CA GLU A 245 10.75 -30.90 -8.71
C GLU A 245 9.24 -30.64 -8.77
N ALA A 246 8.41 -31.68 -8.73
CA ALA A 246 6.96 -31.59 -8.74
C ALA A 246 6.34 -30.89 -7.51
N GLN A 247 7.12 -30.60 -6.47
CA GLN A 247 6.65 -29.94 -5.24
C GLN A 247 6.85 -28.41 -5.26
N TRP A 248 7.54 -27.89 -6.29
CA TRP A 248 7.83 -26.46 -6.41
C TRP A 248 6.83 -25.69 -7.26
N ASP A 249 6.02 -26.39 -8.08
CA ASP A 249 5.03 -25.80 -8.99
C ASP A 249 3.61 -25.71 -8.38
N ALA A 250 3.48 -25.80 -7.04
CA ALA A 250 2.19 -25.81 -6.36
C ALA A 250 1.88 -24.49 -5.65
#